data_795d55cabc760b24b745615563216e29
#
_entry.id   795d55cabc760b24b745615563216e29
#
_cell.length_a   1.000
_cell.length_b   1.000
_cell.length_c   1.000
_cell.angle_alpha   90.00
_cell.angle_beta   90.00
_cell.angle_gamma   90.00
#
_symmetry.space_group_name_H-M   'P 1'
#
loop_
_entity.id
_entity.type
_entity.pdbx_description
1 polymer ?
#
loop_
_entity_poly.entity_id
_entity_poly.type
_entity_poly.pdbx_seq_one_letter_code
_entity_poly.pdbx_strand_id
1 'polypeptide(L)'
;MISIAEMSRADLGAFVQEHLRSRGIDVVLSGGACVSIYSHDQYVSMDLDMIHTSLMKPKRKSFRDAMGELGFAEYGRYFKHPDTKLFVEFPAGPPAVGEEPVKEIQERHEATGVLRIISPTDCIKDRLTGFYHDNDHQCLAQAILVAQQNAIDIDEIGRWSKGEGKLDVFRQIREQLARKA
;
A
#
# COMPACT_ATOMS: atom_id res chain seq x y z
N MET A 1 17.97 -7.82 -17.27
CA MET A 1 16.83 -8.03 -16.33
C MET A 1 17.40 -7.81 -14.94
N ILE A 2 16.80 -6.93 -14.13
CA ILE A 2 17.26 -6.68 -12.75
C ILE A 2 17.00 -7.94 -11.92
N SER A 3 17.98 -8.38 -11.14
CA SER A 3 17.81 -9.53 -10.24
C SER A 3 16.93 -9.16 -9.04
N ILE A 4 16.21 -10.11 -8.46
CA ILE A 4 15.36 -9.87 -7.27
C ILE A 4 16.16 -9.26 -6.11
N ALA A 5 17.44 -9.62 -5.98
CA ALA A 5 18.34 -9.07 -4.97
C ALA A 5 18.60 -7.56 -5.10
N GLU A 6 18.47 -7.02 -6.31
CA GLU A 6 18.73 -5.62 -6.64
C GLU A 6 17.45 -4.77 -6.74
N MET A 7 16.29 -5.42 -6.71
CA MET A 7 15.01 -4.71 -6.82
C MET A 7 14.75 -3.83 -5.60
N SER A 8 14.40 -2.58 -5.87
CA SER A 8 13.77 -1.73 -4.87
C SER A 8 12.39 -2.28 -4.47
N ARG A 9 11.79 -1.71 -3.46
CA ARG A 9 10.42 -2.07 -3.03
C ARG A 9 9.40 -1.83 -4.15
N ALA A 10 9.54 -0.73 -4.88
CA ALA A 10 8.67 -0.40 -6.00
C ALA A 10 8.90 -1.35 -7.19
N ASP A 11 10.16 -1.67 -7.52
CA ASP A 11 10.48 -2.64 -8.56
C ASP A 11 9.93 -4.03 -8.23
N LEU A 12 10.13 -4.51 -7.00
CA LEU A 12 9.60 -5.81 -6.59
C LEU A 12 8.07 -5.83 -6.65
N GLY A 13 7.43 -4.73 -6.24
CA GLY A 13 5.98 -4.56 -6.34
C GLY A 13 5.49 -4.66 -7.78
N ALA A 14 6.10 -3.92 -8.70
CA ALA A 14 5.78 -3.94 -10.12
C ALA A 14 6.01 -5.33 -10.74
N PHE A 15 7.15 -5.97 -10.44
CA PHE A 15 7.50 -7.30 -10.91
C PHE A 15 6.45 -8.35 -10.52
N VAL A 16 6.07 -8.38 -9.25
CA VAL A 16 5.05 -9.31 -8.73
C VAL A 16 3.69 -9.02 -9.37
N GLN A 17 3.29 -7.74 -9.48
CA GLN A 17 2.00 -7.37 -10.06
C GLN A 17 1.89 -7.75 -11.55
N GLU A 18 2.92 -7.52 -12.33
CA GLU A 18 2.93 -7.92 -13.76
C GLU A 18 2.78 -9.44 -13.93
N HIS A 19 3.48 -10.22 -13.10
CA HIS A 19 3.36 -11.66 -13.14
C HIS A 19 1.95 -12.13 -12.73
N LEU A 20 1.40 -11.61 -11.64
CA LEU A 20 0.04 -11.93 -11.18
C LEU A 20 -1.00 -11.57 -12.24
N ARG A 21 -0.88 -10.39 -12.87
CA ARG A 21 -1.76 -9.94 -13.96
C ARG A 21 -1.74 -10.91 -15.13
N SER A 22 -0.58 -11.43 -15.53
CA SER A 22 -0.46 -12.44 -16.59
C SER A 22 -1.21 -13.74 -16.26
N ARG A 23 -1.53 -13.97 -14.98
CA ARG A 23 -2.32 -15.09 -14.46
C ARG A 23 -3.78 -14.71 -14.16
N GLY A 24 -4.22 -13.53 -14.59
CA GLY A 24 -5.58 -13.02 -14.38
C GLY A 24 -5.84 -12.60 -12.92
N ILE A 25 -4.81 -12.30 -12.13
CA ILE A 25 -4.92 -11.83 -10.76
C ILE A 25 -4.47 -10.37 -10.71
N ASP A 26 -5.43 -9.45 -10.59
CA ASP A 26 -5.15 -8.03 -10.43
C ASP A 26 -5.05 -7.67 -8.94
N VAL A 27 -3.94 -7.02 -8.59
CA VAL A 27 -3.68 -6.55 -7.22
C VAL A 27 -3.18 -5.09 -7.23
N VAL A 28 -3.33 -4.43 -6.09
CA VAL A 28 -2.89 -3.05 -5.84
C VAL A 28 -2.06 -3.02 -4.57
N LEU A 29 -0.95 -2.29 -4.59
CA LEU A 29 -0.11 -2.08 -3.41
C LEU A 29 -0.79 -1.11 -2.44
N SER A 30 -0.79 -1.47 -1.16
CA SER A 30 -1.35 -0.72 -0.05
C SER A 30 -0.39 -0.76 1.16
N GLY A 31 -0.84 -0.33 2.30
CA GLY A 31 -0.16 -0.50 3.59
C GLY A 31 1.14 0.29 3.74
N GLY A 32 2.03 -0.24 4.58
CA GLY A 32 3.30 0.39 4.95
C GLY A 32 4.27 0.58 3.79
N ALA A 33 4.22 -0.30 2.79
CA ALA A 33 5.06 -0.15 1.58
C ALA A 33 4.70 1.11 0.78
N CYS A 34 3.42 1.51 0.75
CA CYS A 34 3.01 2.78 0.13
C CYS A 34 3.65 3.97 0.85
N VAL A 35 3.64 3.95 2.19
CA VAL A 35 4.31 4.99 2.99
C VAL A 35 5.79 5.06 2.66
N SER A 36 6.48 3.92 2.58
CA SER A 36 7.90 3.86 2.24
C SER A 36 8.18 4.50 0.88
N ILE A 37 7.39 4.14 -0.13
CA ILE A 37 7.54 4.66 -1.50
C ILE A 37 7.25 6.17 -1.54
N TYR A 38 6.15 6.62 -0.94
CA TYR A 38 5.73 8.02 -0.97
C TYR A 38 6.55 8.94 -0.08
N SER A 39 7.24 8.40 0.93
CA SER A 39 8.13 9.16 1.80
C SER A 39 9.62 9.09 1.39
N HIS A 40 9.93 8.49 0.23
CA HIS A 40 11.30 8.25 -0.22
C HIS A 40 12.13 7.55 0.86
N ASP A 41 11.59 6.43 1.40
CA ASP A 41 12.19 5.60 2.45
C ASP A 41 12.51 6.31 3.77
N GLN A 42 11.90 7.47 4.07
CA GLN A 42 11.94 8.05 5.43
C GLN A 42 11.22 7.17 6.46
N TYR A 43 10.32 6.33 6.00
CA TYR A 43 9.77 5.19 6.71
C TYR A 43 10.03 3.92 5.90
N VAL A 44 10.40 2.83 6.56
CA VAL A 44 10.74 1.56 5.88
C VAL A 44 9.82 0.45 6.35
N SER A 45 9.01 -0.10 5.43
CA SER A 45 8.28 -1.35 5.59
C SER A 45 9.01 -2.47 4.86
N MET A 46 8.99 -3.68 5.41
CA MET A 46 9.55 -4.87 4.77
C MET A 46 8.49 -5.70 4.04
N ASP A 47 7.21 -5.45 4.30
CA ASP A 47 6.08 -6.14 3.68
C ASP A 47 5.46 -5.32 2.54
N LEU A 48 5.05 -6.02 1.50
CA LEU A 48 4.28 -5.49 0.39
C LEU A 48 2.87 -6.07 0.49
N ASP A 49 1.92 -5.25 0.94
CA ASP A 49 0.50 -5.59 1.02
C ASP A 49 -0.15 -5.46 -0.36
N MET A 50 -0.37 -6.58 -1.04
CA MET A 50 -0.97 -6.67 -2.37
C MET A 50 -2.43 -7.08 -2.26
N ILE A 51 -3.35 -6.12 -2.38
CA ILE A 51 -4.79 -6.35 -2.22
C ILE A 51 -5.41 -6.62 -3.59
N HIS A 52 -6.14 -7.74 -3.73
CA HIS A 52 -6.82 -8.06 -4.99
C HIS A 52 -8.01 -7.10 -5.23
N THR A 53 -8.21 -6.72 -6.50
CA THR A 53 -9.26 -5.79 -6.91
C THR A 53 -10.57 -6.47 -7.31
N SER A 54 -10.57 -7.79 -7.48
CA SER A 54 -11.74 -8.55 -7.86
C SER A 54 -12.76 -8.66 -6.72
N LEU A 55 -14.05 -8.54 -7.05
CA LEU A 55 -15.15 -8.83 -6.11
C LEU A 55 -15.18 -10.31 -5.69
N MET A 56 -14.71 -11.22 -6.55
CA MET A 56 -14.54 -12.63 -6.22
C MET A 56 -13.11 -12.86 -5.73
N LYS A 57 -12.98 -13.26 -4.47
CA LYS A 57 -11.68 -13.53 -3.86
C LYS A 57 -10.93 -14.64 -4.63
N PRO A 58 -9.73 -14.39 -5.16
CA PRO A 58 -8.90 -15.43 -5.75
C PRO A 58 -8.59 -16.51 -4.71
N LYS A 59 -8.51 -17.77 -5.16
CA LYS A 59 -8.15 -18.87 -4.27
C LYS A 59 -6.70 -18.71 -3.80
N ARG A 60 -6.42 -19.02 -2.55
CA ARG A 60 -5.06 -19.00 -1.99
C ARG A 60 -4.07 -19.81 -2.83
N LYS A 61 -4.53 -20.94 -3.40
CA LYS A 61 -3.74 -21.75 -4.32
C LYS A 61 -3.25 -20.96 -5.54
N SER A 62 -4.08 -20.11 -6.12
CA SER A 62 -3.70 -19.31 -7.30
C SER A 62 -2.54 -18.35 -6.99
N PHE A 63 -2.54 -17.72 -5.83
CA PHE A 63 -1.42 -16.91 -5.36
C PHE A 63 -0.17 -17.76 -5.11
N ARG A 64 -0.31 -18.93 -4.47
CA ARG A 64 0.81 -19.84 -4.20
C ARG A 64 1.47 -20.31 -5.49
N ASP A 65 0.68 -20.72 -6.47
CA ASP A 65 1.19 -21.23 -7.75
C ASP A 65 1.93 -20.09 -8.49
N ALA A 66 1.33 -18.92 -8.61
CA ALA A 66 1.94 -17.77 -9.27
C ALA A 66 3.22 -17.28 -8.56
N MET A 67 3.20 -17.17 -7.24
CA MET A 67 4.37 -16.74 -6.47
C MET A 67 5.49 -17.79 -6.51
N GLY A 68 5.13 -19.09 -6.54
CA GLY A 68 6.09 -20.18 -6.68
C GLY A 68 6.88 -20.14 -8.00
N GLU A 69 6.24 -19.70 -9.09
CA GLU A 69 6.90 -19.49 -10.39
C GLU A 69 7.95 -18.38 -10.36
N LEU A 70 7.79 -17.42 -9.45
CA LEU A 70 8.78 -16.35 -9.20
C LEU A 70 9.84 -16.77 -8.17
N GLY A 71 9.80 -18.00 -7.63
CA GLY A 71 10.73 -18.49 -6.62
C GLY A 71 10.35 -18.13 -5.18
N PHE A 72 9.18 -17.53 -4.95
CA PHE A 72 8.70 -17.26 -3.60
C PHE A 72 8.09 -18.51 -2.97
N ALA A 73 8.42 -18.76 -1.71
CA ALA A 73 7.82 -19.79 -0.88
C ALA A 73 6.80 -19.19 0.10
N GLU A 74 5.69 -19.91 0.30
CA GLU A 74 4.68 -19.53 1.29
C GLU A 74 5.20 -19.80 2.72
N TYR A 75 5.11 -18.79 3.58
CA TYR A 75 5.47 -18.87 4.99
C TYR A 75 4.38 -18.20 5.85
N GLY A 76 3.45 -18.97 6.33
CA GLY A 76 2.27 -18.46 7.03
C GLY A 76 1.42 -17.60 6.10
N ARG A 77 1.23 -16.32 6.46
CA ARG A 77 0.50 -15.37 5.62
C ARG A 77 1.36 -14.73 4.52
N TYR A 78 2.68 -14.82 4.63
CA TYR A 78 3.66 -14.18 3.75
C TYR A 78 4.17 -15.10 2.65
N PHE A 79 4.69 -14.47 1.60
CA PHE A 79 5.53 -15.09 0.59
C PHE A 79 6.93 -14.51 0.66
N LYS A 80 7.95 -15.36 0.77
CA LYS A 80 9.35 -14.98 0.95
C LYS A 80 10.20 -15.54 -0.17
N HIS A 81 11.20 -14.78 -0.60
CA HIS A 81 12.20 -15.17 -1.57
C HIS A 81 13.58 -15.13 -0.93
N PRO A 82 14.50 -16.10 -1.22
CA PRO A 82 15.83 -16.16 -0.57
C PRO A 82 16.71 -14.94 -0.88
N ASP A 83 16.54 -14.31 -2.04
CA ASP A 83 17.40 -13.23 -2.51
C ASP A 83 16.92 -11.83 -2.10
N THR A 84 15.86 -11.70 -1.31
CA THR A 84 15.41 -10.41 -0.79
C THR A 84 14.93 -10.51 0.66
N LYS A 85 15.07 -9.41 1.39
CA LYS A 85 14.49 -9.27 2.74
C LYS A 85 13.04 -8.83 2.70
N LEU A 86 12.56 -8.35 1.55
CA LEU A 86 11.17 -7.97 1.35
C LEU A 86 10.29 -9.23 1.25
N PHE A 87 9.09 -9.13 1.72
CA PHE A 87 8.12 -10.22 1.60
C PHE A 87 6.75 -9.67 1.15
N VAL A 88 5.95 -10.54 0.55
CA VAL A 88 4.66 -10.17 -0.02
C VAL A 88 3.54 -10.78 0.81
N GLU A 89 2.51 -10.01 1.10
CA GLU A 89 1.26 -10.47 1.70
C GLU A 89 0.08 -10.17 0.78
N PHE A 90 -0.94 -11.01 0.83
CA PHE A 90 -2.19 -10.80 0.11
C PHE A 90 -3.36 -10.65 1.10
N PRO A 91 -3.55 -9.45 1.67
CA PRO A 91 -4.68 -9.17 2.53
C PRO A 91 -6.02 -9.36 1.80
N ALA A 92 -7.10 -9.42 2.58
CA ALA A 92 -8.43 -9.48 2.01
C ALA A 92 -8.75 -8.19 1.23
N GLY A 93 -9.38 -8.33 0.08
CA GLY A 93 -9.85 -7.21 -0.73
C GLY A 93 -11.38 -7.21 -0.87
N PRO A 94 -11.91 -6.29 -1.64
CA PRO A 94 -11.22 -5.29 -2.47
C PRO A 94 -10.58 -4.16 -1.64
N PRO A 95 -9.69 -3.31 -2.26
CA PRO A 95 -9.03 -2.23 -1.56
C PRO A 95 -10.03 -1.22 -0.98
N ALA A 96 -9.94 -0.99 0.32
CA ALA A 96 -10.80 -0.05 1.04
C ALA A 96 -10.01 0.67 2.13
N VAL A 97 -10.50 1.83 2.56
CA VAL A 97 -9.94 2.63 3.65
C VAL A 97 -11.07 2.93 4.63
N GLY A 98 -11.01 2.36 5.82
CA GLY A 98 -12.17 2.30 6.69
C GLY A 98 -13.30 1.52 6.00
N GLU A 99 -14.48 2.10 5.93
CA GLU A 99 -15.65 1.48 5.25
C GLU A 99 -15.79 1.90 3.77
N GLU A 100 -14.93 2.80 3.26
CA GLU A 100 -15.03 3.30 1.89
C GLU A 100 -14.03 2.60 0.97
N PRO A 101 -14.43 2.23 -0.28
CA PRO A 101 -13.47 1.79 -1.30
C PRO A 101 -12.41 2.86 -1.55
N VAL A 102 -11.18 2.46 -1.88
CA VAL A 102 -10.17 3.40 -2.36
C VAL A 102 -10.69 4.15 -3.58
N LYS A 103 -10.43 5.47 -3.64
CA LYS A 103 -10.96 6.31 -4.72
C LYS A 103 -10.09 6.32 -5.95
N GLU A 104 -8.77 6.22 -5.76
CA GLU A 104 -7.83 6.36 -6.85
C GLU A 104 -6.69 5.35 -6.73
N ILE A 105 -6.44 4.64 -7.84
CA ILE A 105 -5.29 3.78 -8.01
C ILE A 105 -4.36 4.46 -9.00
N GLN A 106 -3.14 4.77 -8.55
CA GLN A 106 -2.11 5.35 -9.39
C GLN A 106 -1.28 4.26 -10.05
N GLU A 107 -0.74 4.58 -11.24
CA GLU A 107 0.21 3.75 -11.96
C GLU A 107 1.57 4.45 -11.98
N ARG A 108 2.61 3.71 -11.60
CA ARG A 108 4.00 4.17 -11.61
C ARG A 108 4.81 3.25 -12.50
N HIS A 109 5.59 3.83 -13.41
CA HIS A 109 6.51 3.07 -14.25
C HIS A 109 7.82 2.84 -13.50
N GLU A 110 8.07 1.59 -13.15
CA GLU A 110 9.29 1.14 -12.49
C GLU A 110 10.16 0.34 -13.48
N ALA A 111 11.39 0.03 -13.11
CA ALA A 111 12.31 -0.67 -14.00
C ALA A 111 11.86 -2.10 -14.37
N THR A 112 10.96 -2.69 -13.59
CA THR A 112 10.46 -4.07 -13.77
C THR A 112 9.03 -4.15 -14.27
N GLY A 113 8.35 -3.04 -14.48
CA GLY A 113 6.97 -2.99 -14.97
C GLY A 113 6.16 -1.83 -14.40
N VAL A 114 4.85 -1.95 -14.45
CA VAL A 114 3.93 -0.93 -13.93
C VAL A 114 3.46 -1.33 -12.53
N LEU A 115 3.79 -0.49 -11.56
CA LEU A 115 3.29 -0.61 -10.19
C LEU A 115 1.93 0.10 -10.06
N ARG A 116 0.90 -0.64 -9.67
CA ARG A 116 -0.40 -0.10 -9.28
C ARG A 116 -0.42 0.06 -7.75
N ILE A 117 -0.69 1.27 -7.29
CA ILE A 117 -0.57 1.66 -5.88
C ILE A 117 -1.74 2.58 -5.52
N ILE A 118 -2.28 2.48 -4.29
CA ILE A 118 -3.28 3.44 -3.81
C ILE A 118 -2.72 4.86 -3.83
N SER A 119 -3.57 5.87 -4.06
CA SER A 119 -3.12 7.27 -4.12
C SER A 119 -2.49 7.74 -2.79
N PRO A 120 -1.67 8.82 -2.79
CA PRO A 120 -1.16 9.41 -1.54
C PRO A 120 -2.28 9.81 -0.59
N THR A 121 -3.40 10.30 -1.09
CA THR A 121 -4.58 10.66 -0.30
C THR A 121 -5.18 9.43 0.39
N ASP A 122 -5.37 8.32 -0.34
CA ASP A 122 -5.89 7.08 0.24
C ASP A 122 -4.87 6.40 1.17
N CYS A 123 -3.55 6.51 0.86
CA CYS A 123 -2.50 6.05 1.76
C CYS A 123 -2.53 6.80 3.11
N ILE A 124 -2.77 8.12 3.11
CA ILE A 124 -2.94 8.89 4.33
C ILE A 124 -4.18 8.45 5.11
N LYS A 125 -5.32 8.28 4.45
CA LYS A 125 -6.54 7.78 5.11
C LYS A 125 -6.30 6.41 5.74
N ASP A 126 -5.62 5.49 5.04
CA ASP A 126 -5.28 4.17 5.55
C ASP A 126 -4.45 4.26 6.84
N ARG A 127 -3.44 5.12 6.89
CA ARG A 127 -2.67 5.37 8.13
C ARG A 127 -3.51 6.04 9.21
N LEU A 128 -4.35 7.00 8.85
CA LEU A 128 -5.23 7.67 9.81
C LEU A 128 -6.27 6.72 10.43
N THR A 129 -6.65 5.63 9.78
CA THR A 129 -7.50 4.59 10.37
C THR A 129 -6.87 4.03 11.66
N GLY A 130 -5.60 3.64 11.62
CA GLY A 130 -4.88 3.17 12.81
C GLY A 130 -4.75 4.26 13.89
N PHE A 131 -4.47 5.50 13.49
CA PHE A 131 -4.44 6.61 14.44
C PHE A 131 -5.81 6.88 15.09
N TYR A 132 -6.89 6.86 14.31
CA TYR A 132 -8.23 7.19 14.79
C TYR A 132 -8.85 6.13 15.69
N HIS A 133 -8.62 4.86 15.39
CA HIS A 133 -9.30 3.76 16.06
C HIS A 133 -8.42 3.04 17.08
N ASP A 134 -7.10 2.98 16.85
CA ASP A 134 -6.15 2.28 17.72
C ASP A 134 -5.24 3.24 18.51
N ASN A 135 -5.42 4.57 18.33
CA ASN A 135 -4.56 5.62 18.90
C ASN A 135 -3.07 5.42 18.57
N ASP A 136 -2.79 4.88 17.37
CA ASP A 136 -1.42 4.64 16.91
C ASP A 136 -0.80 5.92 16.35
N HIS A 137 0.00 6.59 17.17
CA HIS A 137 0.71 7.80 16.79
C HIS A 137 1.81 7.57 15.73
N GLN A 138 2.29 6.33 15.56
CA GLN A 138 3.21 6.02 14.46
C GLN A 138 2.48 6.11 13.11
N CYS A 139 1.23 5.68 13.06
CA CYS A 139 0.39 5.84 11.87
C CYS A 139 0.16 7.32 11.52
N LEU A 140 -0.04 8.20 12.50
CA LEU A 140 -0.10 9.65 12.26
C LEU A 140 1.22 10.19 11.69
N ALA A 141 2.36 9.82 12.28
CA ALA A 141 3.67 10.23 11.78
C ALA A 141 3.90 9.77 10.32
N GLN A 142 3.51 8.54 9.99
CA GLN A 142 3.56 8.02 8.62
C GLN A 142 2.68 8.83 7.66
N ALA A 143 1.44 9.15 8.06
CA ALA A 143 0.54 9.98 7.27
C ALA A 143 1.14 11.37 6.97
N ILE A 144 1.79 11.99 7.96
CA ILE A 144 2.47 13.28 7.80
C ILE A 144 3.65 13.16 6.82
N LEU A 145 4.47 12.11 6.90
CA LEU A 145 5.57 11.88 5.95
C LEU A 145 5.08 11.80 4.50
N VAL A 146 3.98 11.07 4.26
CA VAL A 146 3.38 11.00 2.93
C VAL A 146 2.88 12.37 2.48
N ALA A 147 2.18 13.09 3.34
CA ALA A 147 1.60 14.41 3.04
C ALA A 147 2.67 15.46 2.69
N GLN A 148 3.82 15.41 3.34
CA GLN A 148 4.91 16.36 3.11
C GLN A 148 5.52 16.24 1.71
N GLN A 149 5.59 15.04 1.16
CA GLN A 149 6.30 14.74 -0.08
C GLN A 149 5.39 14.64 -1.32
N ASN A 150 4.07 14.61 -1.15
CA ASN A 150 3.14 14.35 -2.25
C ASN A 150 2.02 15.39 -2.31
N ALA A 151 1.44 15.56 -3.50
CA ALA A 151 0.16 16.26 -3.66
C ALA A 151 -0.94 15.39 -3.04
N ILE A 152 -1.76 16.01 -2.18
CA ILE A 152 -2.86 15.34 -1.47
C ILE A 152 -4.14 16.17 -1.57
N ASP A 153 -5.28 15.51 -1.49
CA ASP A 153 -6.59 16.16 -1.36
C ASP A 153 -6.96 16.24 0.14
N ILE A 154 -6.59 17.35 0.77
CA ILE A 154 -6.84 17.59 2.20
C ILE A 154 -8.34 17.72 2.52
N ASP A 155 -9.14 18.19 1.58
CA ASP A 155 -10.57 18.35 1.77
C ASP A 155 -11.28 17.00 1.69
N GLU A 156 -10.82 16.11 0.81
CA GLU A 156 -11.28 14.71 0.76
C GLU A 156 -10.90 13.94 2.04
N ILE A 157 -9.70 14.13 2.58
CA ILE A 157 -9.32 13.53 3.87
C ILE A 157 -10.27 14.03 4.97
N GLY A 158 -10.60 15.32 4.98
CA GLY A 158 -11.56 15.90 5.94
C GLY A 158 -12.98 15.33 5.78
N ARG A 159 -13.46 15.20 4.53
CA ARG A 159 -14.75 14.60 4.23
C ARG A 159 -14.83 13.16 4.75
N TRP A 160 -13.81 12.35 4.44
CA TRP A 160 -13.69 10.95 4.89
C TRP A 160 -13.61 10.86 6.42
N SER A 161 -12.79 11.70 7.05
CA SER A 161 -12.68 11.73 8.52
C SER A 161 -14.01 12.07 9.20
N LYS A 162 -14.86 12.87 8.54
CA LYS A 162 -16.24 13.11 9.01
C LYS A 162 -17.08 11.83 8.95
N GLY A 163 -16.96 11.05 7.88
CA GLY A 163 -17.61 9.73 7.73
C GLY A 163 -17.19 8.75 8.82
N GLU A 164 -15.91 8.73 9.17
CA GLU A 164 -15.35 7.93 10.28
C GLU A 164 -15.74 8.45 11.69
N GLY A 165 -16.49 9.55 11.80
CA GLY A 165 -16.82 10.17 13.08
C GLY A 165 -15.63 10.86 13.77
N LYS A 166 -14.58 11.20 13.02
CA LYS A 166 -13.29 11.72 13.52
C LYS A 166 -12.97 13.15 13.06
N LEU A 167 -13.98 13.92 12.65
CA LEU A 167 -13.78 15.26 12.12
C LEU A 167 -13.05 16.19 13.10
N ASP A 168 -13.35 16.12 14.40
CA ASP A 168 -12.70 16.99 15.38
C ASP A 168 -11.22 16.62 15.59
N VAL A 169 -10.89 15.33 15.53
CA VAL A 169 -9.50 14.85 15.55
C VAL A 169 -8.77 15.32 14.28
N PHE A 170 -9.41 15.20 13.12
CA PHE A 170 -8.83 15.70 11.86
C PHE A 170 -8.54 17.22 11.92
N ARG A 171 -9.43 18.03 12.47
CA ARG A 171 -9.22 19.49 12.62
C ARG A 171 -7.95 19.79 13.41
N GLN A 172 -7.63 19.00 14.43
CA GLN A 172 -6.41 19.17 15.26
C GLN A 172 -5.12 18.84 14.50
N ILE A 173 -5.16 17.90 13.55
CA ILE A 173 -3.99 17.44 12.78
C ILE A 173 -3.90 18.06 11.39
N ARG A 174 -4.94 18.75 10.90
CA ARG A 174 -5.04 19.28 9.54
C ARG A 174 -3.84 20.12 9.11
N GLU A 175 -3.37 21.00 10.01
CA GLU A 175 -2.22 21.86 9.71
C GLU A 175 -0.92 21.06 9.56
N GLN A 176 -0.77 19.95 10.31
CA GLN A 176 0.40 19.08 10.21
C GLN A 176 0.41 18.36 8.85
N LEU A 177 -0.76 17.91 8.38
CA LEU A 177 -0.91 17.28 7.06
C LEU A 177 -0.77 18.27 5.90
N ALA A 178 -1.20 19.53 6.08
CA ALA A 178 -1.12 20.56 5.04
C ALA A 178 0.29 21.16 4.87
N ARG A 179 1.17 21.00 5.86
CA ARG A 179 2.54 21.54 5.84
C ARG A 179 3.40 20.69 4.90
N LYS A 180 4.01 21.36 3.91
CA LYS A 180 5.03 20.74 3.04
C LYS A 180 6.42 20.80 3.70
N ALA A 181 7.27 19.84 3.33
CA ALA A 181 8.66 19.75 3.79
C ALA A 181 9.51 20.92 3.24
#